data_c16f4f194ff27ab9daba5b5563705dad
#
_entry.id   c16f4f194ff27ab9daba5b5563705dad
#
_cell.length_a   1.000
_cell.length_b   1.000
_cell.length_c   1.000
_cell.angle_alpha   90.00
_cell.angle_beta   90.00
_cell.angle_gamma   90.00
#
_symmetry.space_group_name_H-M   'P 1'
#
loop_
_entity.id
_entity.type
_entity.pdbx_description
1 polymer ?
#
loop_
_entity_poly.entity_id
_entity_poly.type
_entity_poly.pdbx_seq_one_letter_code
_entity_poly.pdbx_strand_id
1 'polypeptide(L)'
;QAWSPEDGWQRSLATGLSNLVVAVGFALMLAGLFTLRAPQHTWQGLFWGLAGFATFSLAPAAGLPPELPGTAAAELGLRQSWWIATVSATAVGLSLLAFGKHWSLRIGGVLLLAIPHLFGAPQPEVHASLAPAAMGEAFIRASLLTNALFWTALGLAAAWLFRRTSVAA
;
A
#
# COMPACT_ATOMS: atom_id res chain seq x y z
N GLN A 1 -21.86 -22.73 -0.49
CA GLN A 1 -20.46 -22.30 -0.39
C GLN A 1 -20.17 -21.33 -1.52
N ALA A 2 -19.53 -20.20 -1.20
CA ALA A 2 -19.04 -19.31 -2.24
C ALA A 2 -17.99 -20.06 -3.08
N TRP A 3 -17.99 -19.83 -4.40
CA TRP A 3 -17.00 -20.43 -5.29
C TRP A 3 -15.57 -20.04 -4.86
N SER A 4 -14.66 -21.00 -4.84
CA SER A 4 -13.23 -20.78 -4.61
C SER A 4 -12.43 -21.60 -5.63
N PRO A 5 -11.29 -21.09 -6.12
CA PRO A 5 -10.45 -21.83 -7.05
C PRO A 5 -9.88 -23.08 -6.37
N GLU A 6 -9.80 -24.19 -7.10
CA GLU A 6 -9.15 -25.42 -6.64
C GLU A 6 -7.64 -25.20 -6.47
N ASP A 7 -7.03 -26.01 -5.60
CA ASP A 7 -5.59 -25.98 -5.39
C ASP A 7 -4.81 -26.31 -6.68
N GLY A 8 -3.63 -25.72 -6.83
CA GLY A 8 -2.79 -25.89 -7.99
C GLY A 8 -2.89 -24.75 -8.99
N TRP A 9 -2.95 -25.07 -10.29
CA TRP A 9 -2.87 -24.06 -11.35
C TRP A 9 -4.02 -23.07 -11.37
N GLN A 10 -5.24 -23.48 -10.99
CA GLN A 10 -6.41 -22.60 -10.93
C GLN A 10 -6.20 -21.50 -9.89
N ARG A 11 -5.74 -21.86 -8.68
CA ARG A 11 -5.42 -20.89 -7.62
C ARG A 11 -4.30 -19.95 -8.05
N SER A 12 -3.24 -20.48 -8.66
CA SER A 12 -2.12 -19.68 -9.15
C SER A 12 -2.56 -18.68 -10.23
N LEU A 13 -3.41 -19.12 -11.16
CA LEU A 13 -3.96 -18.25 -12.21
C LEU A 13 -4.86 -17.16 -11.62
N ALA A 14 -5.80 -17.53 -10.73
CA ALA A 14 -6.69 -16.57 -10.09
C ALA A 14 -5.91 -15.51 -9.28
N THR A 15 -4.90 -15.94 -8.53
CA THR A 15 -4.00 -15.04 -7.78
C THR A 15 -3.22 -14.13 -8.74
N GLY A 16 -2.66 -14.68 -9.82
CA GLY A 16 -1.94 -13.91 -10.83
C GLY A 16 -2.82 -12.85 -11.50
N LEU A 17 -4.04 -13.21 -11.88
CA LEU A 17 -5.02 -12.28 -12.46
C LEU A 17 -5.42 -11.19 -11.46
N SER A 18 -5.70 -11.54 -10.21
CA SER A 18 -6.02 -10.56 -9.17
C SER A 18 -4.87 -9.57 -8.96
N ASN A 19 -3.63 -10.05 -8.89
CA ASN A 19 -2.46 -9.21 -8.75
C ASN A 19 -2.27 -8.29 -9.97
N LEU A 20 -2.54 -8.79 -11.18
CA LEU A 20 -2.47 -7.99 -12.41
C LEU A 20 -3.51 -6.86 -12.39
N VAL A 21 -4.75 -7.16 -12.02
CA VAL A 21 -5.82 -6.15 -11.91
C VAL A 21 -5.45 -5.06 -10.90
N VAL A 22 -4.93 -5.45 -9.73
CA VAL A 22 -4.46 -4.51 -8.70
C VAL A 22 -3.29 -3.67 -9.23
N ALA A 23 -2.32 -4.28 -9.92
CA ALA A 23 -1.18 -3.57 -10.50
C ALA A 23 -1.62 -2.54 -11.54
N VAL A 24 -2.57 -2.90 -12.43
CA VAL A 24 -3.16 -1.98 -13.41
C VAL A 24 -3.89 -0.84 -12.70
N GLY A 25 -4.69 -1.12 -11.68
CA GLY A 25 -5.37 -0.09 -10.89
C GLY A 25 -4.41 0.92 -10.28
N PHE A 26 -3.34 0.47 -9.64
CA PHE A 26 -2.31 1.35 -9.08
C PHE A 26 -1.51 2.09 -10.15
N ALA A 27 -1.23 1.45 -11.30
CA ALA A 27 -0.58 2.12 -12.42
C ALA A 27 -1.43 3.28 -12.98
N LEU A 28 -2.74 3.07 -13.13
CA LEU A 28 -3.68 4.12 -13.56
C LEU A 28 -3.78 5.24 -12.53
N MET A 29 -3.79 4.91 -11.24
CA MET A 29 -3.75 5.92 -10.17
C MET A 29 -2.47 6.76 -10.26
N LEU A 30 -1.30 6.14 -10.41
CA LEU A 30 -0.04 6.86 -10.59
C LEU A 30 -0.06 7.72 -11.86
N ALA A 31 -0.58 7.21 -12.98
CA ALA A 31 -0.72 7.98 -14.21
C ALA A 31 -1.61 9.21 -14.01
N GLY A 32 -2.73 9.08 -13.29
CA GLY A 32 -3.57 10.20 -12.90
C GLY A 32 -2.84 11.24 -12.03
N LEU A 33 -2.05 10.80 -11.05
CA LEU A 33 -1.22 11.70 -10.23
C LEU A 33 -0.13 12.39 -11.06
N PHE A 34 0.44 11.73 -12.06
CA PHE A 34 1.43 12.32 -12.96
C PHE A 34 0.85 13.42 -13.85
N THR A 35 -0.46 13.42 -14.15
CA THR A 35 -1.09 14.55 -14.85
C THR A 35 -1.07 15.81 -14.00
N LEU A 36 -1.12 15.69 -12.67
CA LEU A 36 -1.04 16.81 -11.73
C LEU A 36 0.42 17.22 -11.46
N ARG A 37 1.32 16.26 -11.43
CA ARG A 37 2.75 16.47 -11.13
C ARG A 37 3.61 15.48 -11.91
N ALA A 38 3.89 15.81 -13.17
CA ALA A 38 4.66 14.97 -14.08
C ALA A 38 6.10 14.72 -13.58
N PRO A 39 6.57 13.47 -13.57
CA PRO A 39 7.97 13.17 -13.29
C PRO A 39 8.85 13.68 -14.43
N GLN A 40 9.85 14.49 -14.10
CA GLN A 40 10.81 15.03 -15.08
C GLN A 40 11.85 13.97 -15.51
N HIS A 41 12.12 13.02 -14.63
CA HIS A 41 13.06 11.91 -14.85
C HIS A 41 12.43 10.59 -14.42
N THR A 42 12.78 9.50 -15.09
CA THR A 42 12.28 8.15 -14.76
C THR A 42 12.58 7.76 -13.32
N TRP A 43 13.76 8.12 -12.79
CA TRP A 43 14.13 7.81 -11.40
C TRP A 43 13.21 8.45 -10.34
N GLN A 44 12.52 9.54 -10.67
CA GLN A 44 11.51 10.14 -9.75
C GLN A 44 10.33 9.21 -9.53
N GLY A 45 10.09 8.25 -10.44
CA GLY A 45 9.14 7.16 -10.23
C GLY A 45 9.42 6.33 -8.99
N LEU A 46 10.69 6.24 -8.55
CA LEU A 46 11.05 5.59 -7.29
C LEU A 46 10.37 6.27 -6.09
N PHE A 47 10.39 7.60 -6.01
CA PHE A 47 9.74 8.33 -4.91
C PHE A 47 8.23 8.15 -4.92
N TRP A 48 7.60 8.17 -6.11
CA TRP A 48 6.17 7.90 -6.24
C TRP A 48 5.83 6.46 -5.84
N GLY A 49 6.64 5.50 -6.26
CA GLY A 49 6.49 4.10 -5.84
C GLY A 49 6.65 3.93 -4.33
N LEU A 50 7.70 4.50 -3.74
CA LEU A 50 7.92 4.43 -2.29
C LEU A 50 6.81 5.15 -1.50
N ALA A 51 6.27 6.26 -2.01
CA ALA A 51 5.10 6.91 -1.41
C ALA A 51 3.86 6.01 -1.48
N GLY A 52 3.64 5.30 -2.59
CA GLY A 52 2.60 4.29 -2.72
C GLY A 52 2.79 3.13 -1.74
N PHE A 53 3.99 2.59 -1.63
CA PHE A 53 4.34 1.57 -0.63
C PHE A 53 4.06 2.04 0.80
N ALA A 54 4.52 3.25 1.15
CA ALA A 54 4.28 3.82 2.48
C ALA A 54 2.78 3.97 2.76
N THR A 55 2.01 4.42 1.77
CA THR A 55 0.57 4.69 1.91
C THR A 55 -0.26 3.42 2.01
N PHE A 56 -0.06 2.46 1.11
CA PHE A 56 -0.96 1.30 0.98
C PHE A 56 -0.45 0.05 1.71
N SER A 57 0.81 0.00 2.11
CA SER A 57 1.40 -1.18 2.74
C SER A 57 2.04 -0.86 4.09
N LEU A 58 3.02 0.04 4.14
CA LEU A 58 3.85 0.23 5.34
C LEU A 58 3.07 0.87 6.50
N ALA A 59 2.39 1.99 6.26
CA ALA A 59 1.63 2.68 7.31
C ALA A 59 0.48 1.81 7.84
N PRO A 60 -0.37 1.18 7.00
CA PRO A 60 -1.36 0.23 7.51
C PRO A 60 -0.75 -0.95 8.26
N ALA A 61 0.38 -1.51 7.80
CA ALA A 61 1.03 -2.64 8.45
C ALA A 61 1.59 -2.31 9.85
N ALA A 62 1.82 -1.03 10.17
CA ALA A 62 2.24 -0.62 11.50
C ALA A 62 1.16 -0.84 12.57
N GLY A 63 -0.13 -0.93 12.19
CA GLY A 63 -1.23 -1.24 13.10
C GLY A 63 -1.95 -2.55 12.77
N LEU A 64 -2.04 -2.90 11.49
CA LEU A 64 -2.65 -4.14 10.98
C LEU A 64 -1.63 -4.85 10.06
N PRO A 65 -0.65 -5.55 10.63
CA PRO A 65 0.34 -6.26 9.83
C PRO A 65 -0.31 -7.36 8.99
N PRO A 66 0.32 -7.81 7.89
CA PRO A 66 -0.12 -8.97 7.14
C PRO A 66 -0.22 -10.21 8.03
N GLU A 67 -1.33 -10.93 7.96
CA GLU A 67 -1.64 -12.07 8.81
C GLU A 67 -1.69 -13.37 8.00
N LEU A 68 -1.23 -14.47 8.62
CA LEU A 68 -1.39 -15.81 8.06
C LEU A 68 -2.84 -16.28 8.20
N PRO A 69 -3.33 -17.14 7.30
CA PRO A 69 -4.64 -17.78 7.45
C PRO A 69 -4.75 -18.48 8.82
N GLY A 70 -5.92 -18.33 9.47
CA GLY A 70 -6.17 -18.89 10.80
C GLY A 70 -5.66 -18.02 11.96
N THR A 71 -5.21 -16.81 11.70
CA THR A 71 -4.95 -15.82 12.74
C THR A 71 -6.26 -15.12 13.14
N ALA A 72 -6.49 -14.98 14.45
CA ALA A 72 -7.62 -14.22 14.96
C ALA A 72 -7.50 -12.74 14.58
N ALA A 73 -8.56 -12.17 14.05
CA ALA A 73 -8.58 -10.79 13.59
C ALA A 73 -9.75 -10.03 14.19
N ALA A 74 -9.61 -8.71 14.37
CA ALA A 74 -10.69 -7.84 14.76
C ALA A 74 -11.81 -7.81 13.70
N GLU A 75 -12.97 -7.25 14.05
CA GLU A 75 -14.14 -7.12 13.18
C GLU A 75 -13.75 -6.43 11.86
N LEU A 76 -14.23 -7.00 10.74
CA LEU A 76 -13.82 -6.60 9.39
C LEU A 76 -14.10 -5.12 9.11
N GLY A 77 -15.28 -4.61 9.47
CA GLY A 77 -15.66 -3.22 9.21
C GLY A 77 -14.78 -2.22 9.94
N LEU A 78 -14.40 -2.54 11.19
CA LEU A 78 -13.48 -1.71 11.96
C LEU A 78 -12.07 -1.69 11.34
N ARG A 79 -11.57 -2.86 10.89
CA ARG A 79 -10.27 -2.96 10.21
C ARG A 79 -10.25 -2.19 8.90
N GLN A 80 -11.32 -2.31 8.10
CA GLN A 80 -11.45 -1.58 6.83
C GLN A 80 -11.51 -0.08 7.04
N SER A 81 -12.31 0.38 8.01
CA SER A 81 -12.45 1.80 8.33
C SER A 81 -11.13 2.41 8.79
N TRP A 82 -10.41 1.72 9.67
CA TRP A 82 -9.10 2.15 10.15
C TRP A 82 -8.08 2.16 9.00
N TRP A 83 -8.09 1.14 8.15
CA TRP A 83 -7.20 1.04 6.99
C TRP A 83 -7.44 2.22 6.03
N ILE A 84 -8.69 2.52 5.67
CA ILE A 84 -9.04 3.64 4.79
C ILE A 84 -8.60 4.97 5.40
N ALA A 85 -8.84 5.18 6.70
CA ALA A 85 -8.41 6.38 7.41
C ALA A 85 -6.88 6.53 7.39
N THR A 86 -6.14 5.45 7.63
CA THR A 86 -4.67 5.42 7.63
C THR A 86 -4.11 5.70 6.24
N VAL A 87 -4.64 5.06 5.20
CA VAL A 87 -4.24 5.30 3.80
C VAL A 87 -4.50 6.76 3.42
N SER A 88 -5.68 7.29 3.73
CA SER A 88 -6.04 8.68 3.41
C SER A 88 -5.16 9.69 4.13
N ALA A 89 -4.96 9.50 5.44
CA ALA A 89 -4.09 10.36 6.24
C ALA A 89 -2.63 10.31 5.76
N THR A 90 -2.14 9.12 5.40
CA THR A 90 -0.77 8.94 4.89
C THR A 90 -0.60 9.58 3.52
N ALA A 91 -1.53 9.39 2.59
CA ALA A 91 -1.47 10.00 1.25
C ALA A 91 -1.46 11.54 1.33
N VAL A 92 -2.37 12.12 2.12
CA VAL A 92 -2.43 13.58 2.33
C VAL A 92 -1.19 14.06 3.08
N GLY A 93 -0.80 13.38 4.15
CA GLY A 93 0.39 13.73 4.95
C GLY A 93 1.67 13.78 4.12
N LEU A 94 1.93 12.73 3.32
CA LEU A 94 3.08 12.68 2.41
C LEU A 94 3.01 13.79 1.34
N SER A 95 1.81 14.07 0.82
CA SER A 95 1.61 15.14 -0.15
C SER A 95 1.92 16.52 0.45
N LEU A 96 1.51 16.78 1.69
CA LEU A 96 1.82 18.02 2.39
C LEU A 96 3.32 18.15 2.69
N LEU A 97 3.99 17.06 3.03
CA LEU A 97 5.43 17.03 3.25
C LEU A 97 6.21 17.31 1.96
N ALA A 98 5.82 16.66 0.86
CA ALA A 98 6.53 16.76 -0.41
C ALA A 98 6.27 18.09 -1.14
N PHE A 99 5.05 18.62 -1.07
CA PHE A 99 4.61 19.75 -1.89
C PHE A 99 4.20 20.98 -1.08
N GLY A 100 4.12 20.88 0.25
CA GLY A 100 3.76 22.00 1.12
C GLY A 100 4.81 23.11 1.07
N LYS A 101 4.38 24.32 0.68
CA LYS A 101 5.24 25.51 0.59
C LYS A 101 5.56 26.14 1.95
N HIS A 102 4.63 26.02 2.91
CA HIS A 102 4.74 26.60 4.23
C HIS A 102 5.07 25.53 5.27
N TRP A 103 5.84 25.92 6.30
CA TRP A 103 6.23 25.02 7.39
C TRP A 103 5.01 24.44 8.13
N SER A 104 3.95 25.24 8.29
CA SER A 104 2.69 24.80 8.90
C SER A 104 2.06 23.60 8.17
N LEU A 105 2.10 23.58 6.82
CA LEU A 105 1.59 22.46 6.04
C LEU A 105 2.42 21.18 6.26
N ARG A 106 3.73 21.33 6.39
CA ARG A 106 4.63 20.19 6.68
C ARG A 106 4.39 19.63 8.08
N ILE A 107 4.20 20.50 9.08
CA ILE A 107 3.79 20.07 10.42
C ILE A 107 2.45 19.34 10.35
N GLY A 108 1.45 19.89 9.66
CA GLY A 108 0.18 19.22 9.42
C GLY A 108 0.34 17.85 8.77
N GLY A 109 1.26 17.72 7.82
CA GLY A 109 1.63 16.44 7.19
C GLY A 109 2.14 15.41 8.19
N VAL A 110 3.07 15.80 9.08
CA VAL A 110 3.58 14.92 10.15
C VAL A 110 2.47 14.50 11.11
N LEU A 111 1.62 15.44 11.51
CA LEU A 111 0.49 15.14 12.39
C LEU A 111 -0.48 14.14 11.76
N LEU A 112 -0.81 14.31 10.47
CA LEU A 112 -1.67 13.37 9.74
C LEU A 112 -1.07 11.96 9.69
N LEU A 113 0.24 11.83 9.50
CA LEU A 113 0.91 10.53 9.54
C LEU A 113 0.81 9.87 10.93
N ALA A 114 0.86 10.65 12.00
CA ALA A 114 0.84 10.14 13.37
C ALA A 114 -0.58 9.78 13.85
N ILE A 115 -1.59 10.54 13.45
CA ILE A 115 -2.97 10.45 13.99
C ILE A 115 -3.53 9.03 14.00
N PRO A 116 -3.55 8.25 12.89
CA PRO A 116 -4.14 6.90 12.91
C PRO A 116 -3.45 5.96 13.91
N HIS A 117 -2.14 6.13 14.08
CA HIS A 117 -1.34 5.29 14.98
C HIS A 117 -1.49 5.70 16.45
N LEU A 118 -1.78 6.97 16.73
CA LEU A 118 -2.11 7.44 18.07
C LEU A 118 -3.47 6.91 18.55
N PHE A 119 -4.46 6.83 17.64
CA PHE A 119 -5.75 6.18 17.94
C PHE A 119 -5.64 4.66 18.06
N GLY A 120 -4.65 4.06 17.41
CA GLY A 120 -4.44 2.62 17.37
C GLY A 120 -5.35 1.88 16.41
N ALA A 121 -4.88 0.73 15.93
CA ALA A 121 -5.65 -0.17 15.09
C ALA A 121 -6.56 -1.07 15.91
N PRO A 122 -7.73 -1.48 15.39
CA PRO A 122 -8.61 -2.42 16.08
C PRO A 122 -7.92 -3.77 16.23
N GLN A 123 -7.94 -4.29 17.47
CA GLN A 123 -7.31 -5.58 17.82
C GLN A 123 -8.38 -6.62 18.13
N PRO A 124 -8.13 -7.92 17.90
CA PRO A 124 -9.04 -8.98 18.33
C PRO A 124 -9.05 -9.09 19.87
N GLU A 125 -10.16 -9.54 20.43
CA GLU A 125 -10.27 -9.78 21.88
C GLU A 125 -9.33 -10.88 22.36
N VAL A 126 -9.08 -11.87 21.52
CA VAL A 126 -8.17 -12.99 21.81
C VAL A 126 -7.12 -13.08 20.69
N HIS A 127 -5.87 -12.95 21.08
CA HIS A 127 -4.75 -13.13 20.14
C HIS A 127 -4.42 -14.62 20.01
N ALA A 128 -4.92 -15.25 18.95
CA ALA A 128 -4.66 -16.65 18.63
C ALA A 128 -4.21 -16.80 17.18
N SER A 129 -3.31 -17.72 16.93
CA SER A 129 -2.86 -18.12 15.59
C SER A 129 -2.63 -19.62 15.54
N LEU A 130 -3.01 -20.25 14.45
CA LEU A 130 -2.73 -21.66 14.19
C LEU A 130 -1.25 -21.88 13.79
N ALA A 131 -0.58 -20.84 13.31
CA ALA A 131 0.82 -20.89 12.88
C ALA A 131 1.76 -20.49 14.02
N PRO A 132 3.00 -21.05 14.04
CA PRO A 132 4.06 -20.60 14.95
C PRO A 132 4.38 -19.10 14.76
N ALA A 133 4.68 -18.40 15.86
CA ALA A 133 4.98 -16.96 15.83
C ALA A 133 6.12 -16.59 14.86
N ALA A 134 7.18 -17.40 14.80
CA ALA A 134 8.30 -17.20 13.87
C ALA A 134 7.87 -17.22 12.39
N MET A 135 6.86 -18.02 12.05
CA MET A 135 6.30 -18.07 10.69
C MET A 135 5.50 -16.79 10.39
N GLY A 136 4.72 -16.29 11.36
CA GLY A 136 4.00 -15.02 11.24
C GLY A 136 4.94 -13.85 10.99
N GLU A 137 6.02 -13.73 11.78
CA GLU A 137 7.04 -12.71 11.58
C GLU A 137 7.75 -12.80 10.22
N ALA A 138 8.09 -14.02 9.78
CA ALA A 138 8.69 -14.24 8.47
C ALA A 138 7.74 -13.83 7.35
N PHE A 139 6.44 -14.11 7.49
CA PHE A 139 5.41 -13.72 6.54
C PHE A 139 5.25 -12.19 6.46
N ILE A 140 5.23 -11.49 7.60
CA ILE A 140 5.17 -10.02 7.63
C ILE A 140 6.35 -9.42 6.88
N ARG A 141 7.59 -9.87 7.19
CA ARG A 141 8.81 -9.40 6.51
C ARG A 141 8.78 -9.67 5.00
N ALA A 142 8.44 -10.88 4.60
CA ALA A 142 8.34 -11.26 3.19
C ALA A 142 7.29 -10.42 2.45
N SER A 143 6.11 -10.24 3.05
CA SER A 143 5.03 -9.45 2.47
C SER A 143 5.44 -7.99 2.28
N LEU A 144 6.04 -7.36 3.27
CA LEU A 144 6.49 -5.96 3.18
C LEU A 144 7.60 -5.80 2.15
N LEU A 145 8.60 -6.70 2.11
CA LEU A 145 9.66 -6.67 1.11
C LEU A 145 9.12 -6.83 -0.31
N THR A 146 8.23 -7.79 -0.52
CA THR A 146 7.60 -8.03 -1.83
C THR A 146 6.80 -6.80 -2.28
N ASN A 147 6.03 -6.19 -1.36
CA ASN A 147 5.30 -4.96 -1.65
C ASN A 147 6.23 -3.78 -1.95
N ALA A 148 7.34 -3.63 -1.23
CA ALA A 148 8.32 -2.57 -1.50
C ALA A 148 8.94 -2.73 -2.90
N LEU A 149 9.30 -3.96 -3.30
CA LEU A 149 9.80 -4.27 -4.64
C LEU A 149 8.74 -4.01 -5.71
N PHE A 150 7.50 -4.46 -5.49
CA PHE A 150 6.38 -4.21 -6.39
C PHE A 150 6.17 -2.71 -6.64
N TRP A 151 6.05 -1.91 -5.59
CA TRP A 151 5.82 -0.48 -5.70
C TRP A 151 7.00 0.26 -6.33
N THR A 152 8.22 -0.16 -6.05
CA THR A 152 9.43 0.39 -6.67
C THR A 152 9.41 0.14 -8.18
N ALA A 153 9.17 -1.10 -8.59
CA ALA A 153 9.10 -1.47 -10.01
C ALA A 153 7.95 -0.74 -10.71
N LEU A 154 6.76 -0.71 -10.08
CA LEU A 154 5.58 -0.05 -10.63
C LEU A 154 5.81 1.46 -10.81
N GLY A 155 6.37 2.14 -9.81
CA GLY A 155 6.64 3.57 -9.89
C GLY A 155 7.63 3.92 -10.98
N LEU A 156 8.73 3.16 -11.11
CA LEU A 156 9.71 3.35 -12.17
C LEU A 156 9.12 3.07 -13.56
N ALA A 157 8.38 1.98 -13.72
CA ALA A 157 7.74 1.61 -14.98
C ALA A 157 6.67 2.64 -15.40
N ALA A 158 5.82 3.06 -14.46
CA ALA A 158 4.80 4.08 -14.71
C ALA A 158 5.43 5.42 -15.13
N ALA A 159 6.47 5.88 -14.44
CA ALA A 159 7.16 7.13 -14.80
C ALA A 159 7.86 7.04 -16.16
N TRP A 160 8.49 5.90 -16.46
CA TRP A 160 9.11 5.67 -17.76
C TRP A 160 8.09 5.69 -18.89
N LEU A 161 6.97 4.98 -18.74
CA LEU A 161 5.92 4.90 -19.75
C LEU A 161 5.24 6.26 -19.95
N PHE A 162 4.86 6.93 -18.85
CA PHE A 162 4.22 8.25 -18.89
C PHE A 162 5.08 9.28 -19.64
N ARG A 163 6.38 9.31 -19.38
CA ARG A 163 7.29 10.21 -20.09
C ARG A 163 7.41 9.89 -21.58
N ARG A 164 7.41 8.62 -21.97
CA ARG A 164 7.45 8.23 -23.39
C ARG A 164 6.19 8.65 -24.13
N THR A 165 5.04 8.49 -23.53
CA THR A 165 3.76 8.87 -24.18
C THR A 165 3.55 10.38 -24.20
N SER A 166 4.00 11.12 -23.17
CA SER A 166 3.87 12.59 -23.13
C SER A 166 4.83 13.34 -24.04
N VAL A 167 5.94 12.73 -24.47
CA VAL A 167 6.88 13.34 -25.45
C VAL A 167 6.43 13.07 -26.88
N ALA A 168 5.57 12.08 -27.11
CA ALA A 168 5.08 11.70 -28.42
C ALA A 168 3.78 12.43 -28.84
N ALA A 169 3.19 13.20 -27.91
CA ALA A 169 2.00 14.05 -28.12
C ALA A 169 2.39 15.51 -28.22
#